data_6688d78dd5a85919e82c9fdfe2f24982
#
_entry.id   6688d78dd5a85919e82c9fdfe2f24982
#
_cell.length_a   1.000
_cell.length_b   1.000
_cell.length_c   1.000
_cell.angle_alpha   90.00
_cell.angle_beta   90.00
_cell.angle_gamma   90.00
#
_symmetry.space_group_name_H-M   'P 1'
#
loop_
_entity.id
_entity.type
_entity.pdbx_description
1 polymer ?
#
loop_
_entity_poly.entity_id
_entity_poly.type
_entity_poly.pdbx_seq_one_letter_code
_entity_poly.pdbx_strand_id
1 'polypeptide(L)'
;MRSERSAPPAAISSAEPVLPPGLSPEQAKRLVDNELARRHLFDFAQVIAPPEYVWGWHHELLYDVLHKFAIGELKRVIIEMPPGHGKSEGCSRNLPAYLFGINPDCRVIATSYTQDLAEEMNRDVQRIMDSQRYQEIFPDRQL
;
A
#
# COMPACT_ATOMS: atom_id res chain seq x y z
N MET A 1 -23.86 3.24 26.94
CA MET A 1 -22.93 3.81 25.93
C MET A 1 -22.79 2.80 24.81
N ARG A 2 -23.44 3.06 23.66
CA ARG A 2 -23.29 2.19 22.48
C ARG A 2 -22.04 2.60 21.74
N SER A 3 -21.09 1.66 21.59
CA SER A 3 -19.90 1.78 20.75
C SER A 3 -20.36 1.90 19.30
N GLU A 4 -20.18 3.07 18.70
CA GLU A 4 -20.32 3.25 17.25
C GLU A 4 -19.20 2.44 16.59
N ARG A 5 -19.58 1.38 15.91
CA ARG A 5 -18.69 0.61 15.05
C ARG A 5 -18.38 1.48 13.86
N SER A 6 -17.14 1.89 13.71
CA SER A 6 -16.61 2.47 12.48
C SER A 6 -17.08 1.62 11.29
N ALA A 7 -17.69 2.27 10.31
CA ALA A 7 -18.15 1.61 9.09
C ALA A 7 -16.94 0.99 8.35
N PRO A 8 -17.11 -0.18 7.70
CA PRO A 8 -16.05 -0.74 6.86
C PRO A 8 -15.73 0.22 5.70
N PRO A 9 -14.47 0.23 5.24
CA PRO A 9 -14.10 1.04 4.08
C PRO A 9 -15.01 0.69 2.90
N ALA A 10 -15.40 1.71 2.12
CA ALA A 10 -16.31 1.55 0.99
C ALA A 10 -15.80 0.46 0.04
N ALA A 11 -16.68 -0.45 -0.34
CA ALA A 11 -16.38 -1.54 -1.26
C ALA A 11 -15.76 -0.98 -2.54
N ILE A 12 -14.53 -1.41 -2.84
CA ILE A 12 -13.82 -1.03 -4.07
C ILE A 12 -14.61 -1.62 -5.23
N SER A 13 -15.15 -0.73 -6.08
CA SER A 13 -15.97 -1.10 -7.23
C SER A 13 -15.19 -1.99 -8.20
N SER A 14 -15.79 -3.10 -8.63
CA SER A 14 -15.23 -4.05 -9.60
C SER A 14 -15.35 -3.59 -11.07
N ALA A 15 -15.66 -2.31 -11.32
CA ALA A 15 -15.76 -1.78 -12.67
C ALA A 15 -14.38 -1.72 -13.35
N GLU A 16 -14.30 -2.21 -14.59
CA GLU A 16 -13.10 -2.07 -15.41
C GLU A 16 -12.79 -0.59 -15.68
N PRO A 17 -11.50 -0.19 -15.68
CA PRO A 17 -11.11 1.20 -15.94
C PRO A 17 -11.45 1.59 -17.37
N VAL A 18 -12.34 2.57 -17.55
CA VAL A 18 -12.66 3.15 -18.87
C VAL A 18 -11.58 4.16 -19.21
N LEU A 19 -10.75 3.85 -20.21
CA LEU A 19 -9.66 4.73 -20.67
C LEU A 19 -10.21 5.88 -21.51
N PRO A 20 -9.77 7.13 -21.26
CA PRO A 20 -10.10 8.28 -22.12
C PRO A 20 -9.55 8.10 -23.55
N PRO A 21 -10.25 8.54 -24.59
CA PRO A 21 -9.74 8.50 -25.96
C PRO A 21 -8.55 9.44 -26.16
N GLY A 22 -7.54 9.01 -26.94
CA GLY A 22 -6.39 9.85 -27.33
C GLY A 22 -5.15 9.73 -26.45
N LEU A 23 -5.07 8.75 -25.57
CA LEU A 23 -3.88 8.48 -24.76
C LEU A 23 -2.81 7.72 -25.53
N SER A 24 -1.54 8.04 -25.27
CA SER A 24 -0.45 7.17 -25.72
C SER A 24 -0.50 5.82 -25.00
N PRO A 25 0.05 4.74 -25.59
CA PRO A 25 0.08 3.41 -24.93
C PRO A 25 0.74 3.43 -23.53
N GLU A 26 1.76 4.26 -23.35
CA GLU A 26 2.44 4.41 -22.05
C GLU A 26 1.56 5.13 -21.03
N GLN A 27 0.84 6.17 -21.44
CA GLN A 27 -0.11 6.88 -20.58
C GLN A 27 -1.27 5.96 -20.19
N ALA A 28 -1.80 5.19 -21.13
CA ALA A 28 -2.84 4.21 -20.87
C ALA A 28 -2.37 3.15 -19.85
N LYS A 29 -1.18 2.57 -20.05
CA LYS A 29 -0.58 1.62 -19.11
C LYS A 29 -0.44 2.23 -17.72
N ARG A 30 0.08 3.45 -17.62
CA ARG A 30 0.28 4.15 -16.34
C ARG A 30 -1.02 4.38 -15.58
N LEU A 31 -2.11 4.69 -16.28
CA LEU A 31 -3.43 4.83 -15.67
C LEU A 31 -3.97 3.49 -15.15
N VAL A 32 -3.79 2.40 -15.90
CA VAL A 32 -4.18 1.06 -15.48
C VAL A 32 -3.36 0.63 -14.25
N ASP A 33 -2.04 0.79 -14.30
CA ASP A 33 -1.16 0.46 -13.19
C ASP A 33 -1.53 1.24 -11.91
N ASN A 34 -1.85 2.53 -12.02
CA ASN A 34 -2.29 3.35 -10.90
C ASN A 34 -3.63 2.87 -10.33
N GLU A 35 -4.57 2.47 -11.19
CA GLU A 35 -5.87 1.97 -10.74
C GLU A 35 -5.75 0.60 -10.06
N LEU A 36 -4.92 -0.31 -10.57
CA LEU A 36 -4.60 -1.59 -9.92
C LEU A 36 -3.91 -1.34 -8.57
N ALA A 37 -2.96 -0.42 -8.52
CA ALA A 37 -2.26 -0.04 -7.31
C ALA A 37 -3.19 0.53 -6.22
N ARG A 38 -4.27 1.22 -6.58
CA ARG A 38 -5.31 1.64 -5.61
C ARG A 38 -6.10 0.48 -5.05
N ARG A 39 -6.29 -0.57 -5.83
CA ARG A 39 -7.15 -1.71 -5.48
C ARG A 39 -6.42 -2.82 -4.75
N HIS A 40 -5.13 -2.98 -4.99
CA HIS A 40 -4.37 -4.08 -4.43
C HIS A 40 -2.98 -3.66 -3.95
N LEU A 41 -2.61 -4.09 -2.73
CA LEU A 41 -1.35 -3.71 -2.09
C LEU A 41 -0.12 -4.22 -2.85
N PHE A 42 -0.19 -5.38 -3.50
CA PHE A 42 0.93 -5.90 -4.27
C PHE A 42 1.21 -5.06 -5.52
N ASP A 43 0.16 -4.70 -6.25
CA ASP A 43 0.28 -3.79 -7.41
C ASP A 43 0.82 -2.41 -6.99
N PHE A 44 0.34 -1.89 -5.85
CA PHE A 44 0.89 -0.66 -5.25
C PHE A 44 2.39 -0.79 -4.98
N ALA A 45 2.81 -1.88 -4.34
CA ALA A 45 4.22 -2.11 -4.03
C ALA A 45 5.08 -2.21 -5.30
N GLN A 46 4.59 -2.88 -6.35
CA GLN A 46 5.29 -2.97 -7.63
C GLN A 46 5.46 -1.62 -8.33
N VAL A 47 4.45 -0.75 -8.23
CA VAL A 47 4.50 0.60 -8.81
C VAL A 47 5.45 1.53 -8.04
N ILE A 48 5.53 1.38 -6.71
CA ILE A 48 6.39 2.22 -5.84
C ILE A 48 7.84 1.72 -5.81
N ALA A 49 8.06 0.41 -5.96
CA ALA A 49 9.40 -0.17 -5.90
C ALA A 49 10.31 0.35 -7.02
N PRO A 50 11.62 0.46 -6.75
CA PRO A 50 12.59 0.77 -7.79
C PRO A 50 12.60 -0.35 -8.86
N PRO A 51 12.91 -0.02 -10.14
CA PRO A 51 12.84 -0.96 -11.26
C PRO A 51 13.72 -2.21 -11.11
N GLU A 52 14.79 -2.11 -10.34
CA GLU A 52 15.73 -3.20 -10.05
C GLU A 52 15.24 -4.15 -8.93
N TYR A 53 14.09 -3.88 -8.31
CA TYR A 53 13.58 -4.72 -7.24
C TYR A 53 13.14 -6.08 -7.76
N VAL A 54 13.70 -7.15 -7.17
CA VAL A 54 13.43 -8.52 -7.60
C VAL A 54 12.25 -9.09 -6.81
N TRP A 55 11.17 -9.35 -7.50
CA TRP A 55 9.99 -9.98 -6.96
C TRP A 55 10.07 -11.51 -7.01
N GLY A 56 9.71 -12.18 -5.92
CA GLY A 56 9.62 -13.64 -5.84
C GLY A 56 8.24 -14.07 -5.34
N TRP A 57 7.91 -15.35 -5.49
CA TRP A 57 6.62 -15.93 -5.09
C TRP A 57 6.25 -15.65 -3.62
N HIS A 58 7.25 -15.56 -2.73
CA HIS A 58 7.02 -15.27 -1.30
C HIS A 58 6.53 -13.83 -1.08
N HIS A 59 6.88 -12.88 -1.96
CA HIS A 59 6.33 -11.54 -1.93
C HIS A 59 4.84 -11.55 -2.27
N GLU A 60 4.43 -12.28 -3.30
CA GLU A 60 3.01 -12.39 -3.67
C GLU A 60 2.18 -12.90 -2.48
N LEU A 61 2.65 -13.97 -1.82
CA LEU A 61 1.98 -14.50 -0.64
C LEU A 61 1.94 -13.50 0.53
N LEU A 62 3.07 -12.83 0.80
CA LEU A 62 3.14 -11.80 1.85
C LEU A 62 2.14 -10.68 1.59
N TYR A 63 2.15 -10.13 0.38
CA TYR A 63 1.30 -8.99 0.04
C TYR A 63 -0.18 -9.35 -0.07
N ASP A 64 -0.54 -10.58 -0.43
CA ASP A 64 -1.92 -11.06 -0.37
C ASP A 64 -2.45 -11.06 1.08
N VAL A 65 -1.65 -11.59 2.02
CA VAL A 65 -2.00 -11.57 3.46
C VAL A 65 -2.10 -10.14 4.00
N LEU A 66 -1.14 -9.28 3.65
CA LEU A 66 -1.15 -7.87 4.06
C LEU A 66 -2.32 -7.10 3.45
N HIS A 67 -2.69 -7.41 2.22
CA HIS A 67 -3.86 -6.79 1.58
C HIS A 67 -5.16 -7.16 2.30
N LYS A 68 -5.38 -8.44 2.60
CA LYS A 68 -6.52 -8.90 3.39
C LYS A 68 -6.59 -8.25 4.77
N PHE A 69 -5.42 -7.99 5.37
CA PHE A 69 -5.35 -7.20 6.60
C PHE A 69 -5.73 -5.73 6.36
N ALA A 70 -5.23 -5.10 5.30
CA ALA A 70 -5.51 -3.71 4.97
C ALA A 70 -7.00 -3.42 4.73
N ILE A 71 -7.71 -4.35 4.08
CA ILE A 71 -9.16 -4.23 3.81
C ILE A 71 -10.05 -4.75 4.95
N GLY A 72 -9.43 -5.22 6.06
CA GLY A 72 -10.14 -5.64 7.27
C GLY A 72 -10.70 -7.06 7.26
N GLU A 73 -10.38 -7.88 6.26
CA GLU A 73 -10.72 -9.32 6.26
C GLU A 73 -9.95 -10.06 7.36
N LEU A 74 -8.69 -9.69 7.57
CA LEU A 74 -7.86 -10.21 8.67
C LEU A 74 -7.67 -9.11 9.73
N LYS A 75 -7.96 -9.44 10.98
CA LYS A 75 -7.83 -8.48 12.10
C LYS A 75 -6.50 -8.58 12.84
N ARG A 76 -5.83 -9.72 12.75
CA ARG A 76 -4.56 -9.99 13.41
C ARG A 76 -3.71 -10.87 12.52
N VAL A 77 -2.46 -10.49 12.31
CA VAL A 77 -1.51 -11.23 11.48
C VAL A 77 -0.17 -11.30 12.21
N ILE A 78 0.43 -12.47 12.20
CA ILE A 78 1.82 -12.68 12.62
C ILE A 78 2.58 -13.13 11.38
N ILE A 79 3.70 -12.46 11.06
CA ILE A 79 4.50 -12.73 9.88
C ILE A 79 5.91 -13.13 10.31
N GLU A 80 6.27 -14.36 9.99
CA GLU A 80 7.61 -14.88 10.21
C GLU A 80 8.27 -15.15 8.87
N MET A 81 9.39 -14.48 8.61
CA MET A 81 10.17 -14.63 7.38
C MET A 81 11.65 -14.49 7.69
N PRO A 82 12.53 -15.16 6.95
CA PRO A 82 13.97 -14.99 7.08
C PRO A 82 14.39 -13.52 6.81
N PRO A 83 15.52 -13.06 7.39
CA PRO A 83 16.09 -11.75 7.08
C PRO A 83 16.34 -11.59 5.57
N GLY A 84 16.20 -10.36 5.07
CA GLY A 84 16.48 -10.05 3.66
C GLY A 84 15.40 -10.45 2.64
N HIS A 85 14.24 -10.95 3.09
CA HIS A 85 13.15 -11.41 2.21
C HIS A 85 11.99 -10.40 2.08
N GLY A 86 12.26 -9.11 2.25
CA GLY A 86 11.26 -8.05 1.97
C GLY A 86 10.20 -7.83 3.07
N LYS A 87 10.28 -8.53 4.23
CA LYS A 87 9.30 -8.39 5.30
C LYS A 87 9.12 -6.93 5.76
N SER A 88 10.20 -6.24 6.08
CA SER A 88 10.15 -4.83 6.53
C SER A 88 9.67 -3.89 5.44
N GLU A 89 10.02 -4.16 4.19
CA GLU A 89 9.53 -3.42 3.04
C GLU A 89 8.00 -3.51 2.93
N GLY A 90 7.46 -4.72 2.99
CA GLY A 90 6.01 -4.95 2.93
C GLY A 90 5.28 -4.43 4.17
N CYS A 91 5.71 -4.85 5.37
CA CYS A 91 4.95 -4.61 6.61
C CYS A 91 5.13 -3.20 7.18
N SER A 92 6.36 -2.66 7.12
CA SER A 92 6.69 -1.42 7.84
C SER A 92 6.74 -0.18 6.95
N ARG A 93 6.78 -0.35 5.62
CA ARG A 93 6.86 0.75 4.64
C ARG A 93 5.63 0.77 3.73
N ASN A 94 5.44 -0.26 2.90
CA ASN A 94 4.39 -0.27 1.87
C ASN A 94 2.99 -0.38 2.47
N LEU A 95 2.78 -1.23 3.47
CA LEU A 95 1.48 -1.37 4.12
C LEU A 95 0.98 -0.07 4.77
N PRO A 96 1.76 0.64 5.62
CA PRO A 96 1.31 1.92 6.18
C PRO A 96 1.03 2.98 5.11
N ALA A 97 1.91 3.12 4.11
CA ALA A 97 1.71 4.07 3.02
C ALA A 97 0.42 3.76 2.23
N TYR A 98 0.16 2.50 1.93
CA TYR A 98 -1.07 2.06 1.27
C TYR A 98 -2.32 2.33 2.11
N LEU A 99 -2.26 2.04 3.43
CA LEU A 99 -3.38 2.31 4.35
C LEU A 99 -3.78 3.79 4.35
N PHE A 100 -2.81 4.71 4.40
CA PHE A 100 -3.08 6.15 4.32
C PHE A 100 -3.66 6.55 2.95
N GLY A 101 -3.27 5.87 1.87
CA GLY A 101 -3.82 6.09 0.54
C GLY A 101 -5.28 5.70 0.42
N ILE A 102 -5.67 4.52 0.90
CA ILE A 102 -7.05 4.02 0.80
C ILE A 102 -7.97 4.58 1.90
N ASN A 103 -7.42 4.96 3.06
CA ASN A 103 -8.19 5.51 4.18
C ASN A 103 -7.39 6.61 4.90
N PRO A 104 -7.63 7.89 4.60
CA PRO A 104 -6.89 9.02 5.19
C PRO A 104 -7.12 9.19 6.69
N ASP A 105 -8.24 8.69 7.22
CA ASP A 105 -8.55 8.77 8.64
C ASP A 105 -7.92 7.62 9.44
N CYS A 106 -7.17 6.75 8.76
CA CYS A 106 -6.49 5.62 9.37
C CYS A 106 -5.40 6.12 10.34
N ARG A 107 -5.34 5.48 11.51
CA ARG A 107 -4.28 5.73 12.48
C ARG A 107 -3.40 4.49 12.59
N VAL A 108 -2.12 4.65 12.30
CA VAL A 108 -1.12 3.59 12.35
C VAL A 108 -0.15 3.87 13.49
N ILE A 109 0.05 2.91 14.36
CA ILE A 109 1.09 2.95 15.39
C ILE A 109 2.12 1.87 15.04
N ALA A 110 3.33 2.30 14.68
CA ALA A 110 4.47 1.44 14.44
C ALA A 110 5.38 1.41 15.66
N THR A 111 5.73 0.21 16.11
CA THR A 111 6.65 0.02 17.24
C THR A 111 7.83 -0.84 16.82
N SER A 112 8.99 -0.56 17.39
CA SER A 112 10.22 -1.32 17.18
C SER A 112 10.99 -1.48 18.49
N TYR A 113 12.03 -2.30 18.48
CA TYR A 113 12.89 -2.50 19.65
C TYR A 113 13.82 -1.31 19.93
N THR A 114 14.06 -0.42 18.95
CA THR A 114 14.76 0.85 19.15
C THR A 114 13.96 2.01 18.57
N GLN A 115 14.16 3.19 19.17
CA GLN A 115 13.55 4.42 18.69
C GLN A 115 14.05 4.77 17.29
N ASP A 116 15.37 4.68 17.06
CA ASP A 116 15.98 5.03 15.77
C ASP A 116 15.38 4.24 14.61
N LEU A 117 15.15 2.93 14.81
CA LEU A 117 14.55 2.08 13.78
C LEU A 117 13.08 2.45 13.52
N ALA A 118 12.32 2.76 14.57
CA ALA A 118 10.93 3.20 14.42
C ALA A 118 10.86 4.55 13.67
N GLU A 119 11.76 5.48 13.95
CA GLU A 119 11.85 6.76 13.24
C GLU A 119 12.29 6.57 11.79
N GLU A 120 13.24 5.68 11.50
CA GLU A 120 13.64 5.36 10.13
C GLU A 120 12.48 4.81 9.32
N MET A 121 11.72 3.85 9.84
CA MET A 121 10.53 3.30 9.19
C MET A 121 9.48 4.38 8.91
N ASN A 122 9.26 5.29 9.86
CA ASN A 122 8.33 6.40 9.68
C ASN A 122 8.80 7.37 8.59
N ARG A 123 10.09 7.72 8.56
CA ARG A 123 10.67 8.54 7.48
C ARG A 123 10.54 7.89 6.11
N ASP A 124 10.70 6.57 6.03
CA ASP A 124 10.55 5.84 4.77
C ASP A 124 9.10 5.86 4.27
N VAL A 125 8.12 5.70 5.17
CA VAL A 125 6.69 5.86 4.82
C VAL A 125 6.42 7.28 4.28
N GLN A 126 6.93 8.31 4.94
CA GLN A 126 6.80 9.70 4.48
C GLN A 126 7.43 9.91 3.09
N ARG A 127 8.63 9.37 2.84
CA ARG A 127 9.29 9.43 1.52
C ARG A 127 8.46 8.76 0.43
N ILE A 128 7.82 7.63 0.73
CA ILE A 128 6.91 6.97 -0.21
C ILE A 128 5.73 7.91 -0.51
N MET A 129 5.10 8.49 0.51
CA MET A 129 3.93 9.36 0.37
C MET A 129 4.26 10.68 -0.35
N ASP A 130 5.47 11.22 -0.17
CA ASP A 130 5.96 12.42 -0.86
C ASP A 130 6.38 12.16 -2.31
N SER A 131 6.50 10.88 -2.73
CA SER A 131 6.91 10.55 -4.08
C SER A 131 5.86 10.91 -5.12
N GLN A 132 6.32 11.37 -6.29
CA GLN A 132 5.42 11.66 -7.42
C GLN A 132 4.54 10.45 -7.78
N ARG A 133 5.07 9.24 -7.71
CA ARG A 133 4.33 8.01 -8.02
C ARG A 133 3.17 7.77 -7.05
N TYR A 134 3.39 8.00 -5.75
CA TYR A 134 2.33 7.89 -4.76
C TYR A 134 1.22 8.93 -5.02
N GLN A 135 1.59 10.17 -5.31
CA GLN A 135 0.63 11.24 -5.60
C GLN A 135 -0.16 10.99 -6.88
N GLU A 136 0.41 10.33 -7.89
CA GLU A 136 -0.31 9.88 -9.08
C GLU A 136 -1.32 8.76 -8.77
N ILE A 137 -0.98 7.86 -7.82
CA ILE A 137 -1.89 6.79 -7.37
C ILE A 137 -3.00 7.37 -6.52
N PHE A 138 -2.68 8.27 -5.59
CA PHE A 138 -3.61 8.86 -4.62
C PHE A 138 -3.62 10.40 -4.71
N PRO A 139 -4.17 11.01 -5.77
CA PRO A 139 -4.05 12.45 -6.03
C PRO A 139 -4.72 13.33 -4.96
N ASP A 140 -5.71 12.80 -4.26
CA ASP A 140 -6.43 13.53 -3.20
C ASP A 140 -5.76 13.41 -1.81
N ARG A 141 -4.56 12.83 -1.73
CA ARG A 141 -3.84 12.52 -0.49
C ARG A 141 -2.51 13.28 -0.45
N GLN A 142 -2.59 14.54 -0.03
CA GLN A 142 -1.40 15.34 0.30
C GLN A 142 -1.22 15.38 1.81
N LEU A 143 0.04 15.26 2.28
CA LEU A 143 0.42 15.45 3.67
C LEU A 143 0.26 16.93 4.09
#